data_e6c516ce724d4c0a7f7af005b1d0b801
#
_entry.id   e6c516ce724d4c0a7f7af005b1d0b801
#
_cell.length_a   1.000
_cell.length_b   1.000
_cell.length_c   1.000
_cell.angle_alpha   90.00
_cell.angle_beta   90.00
_cell.angle_gamma   90.00
#
_symmetry.space_group_name_H-M   'P 1'
#
loop_
_entity.id
_entity.type
_entity.pdbx_description
1 polymer ?
#
loop_
_entity_poly.entity_id
_entity_poly.type
_entity_poly.pdbx_seq_one_letter_code
_entity_poly.pdbx_strand_id
1 'polypeptide(L)'
;MPRWTPLLVGITALWAASTAQAGSFDLNLGDNAIELNLAAPIAEGIAIGAGVLHSEYREDATMLHGQIMGVERNRRMDIGVGARWTQFNTDYGNGGGLGLGGYGYVYLPNAPAVSVGGYGFFTPSVATSGKLDDSFLAGARVRYDFTPTVDGYVGYRRMTADFDDQRSSRTLDNSVHVGVNLRF
;
A
#
# COMPACT_ATOMS: atom_id res chain seq x y z
N MET A 1 18.40 24.77 -9.01
CA MET A 1 17.72 25.04 -7.72
C MET A 1 17.45 23.69 -7.09
N PRO A 2 17.95 23.36 -5.89
CA PRO A 2 17.81 22.02 -5.31
C PRO A 2 16.36 21.78 -4.82
N ARG A 3 15.75 20.73 -5.33
CA ARG A 3 14.40 20.28 -4.97
C ARG A 3 14.45 19.43 -3.67
N TRP A 4 14.48 20.07 -2.52
CA TRP A 4 14.54 19.40 -1.20
C TRP A 4 13.17 19.23 -0.51
N THR A 5 12.08 19.53 -1.20
CA THR A 5 10.72 19.54 -0.65
C THR A 5 10.10 18.18 -0.27
N PRO A 6 10.47 17.01 -0.83
CA PRO A 6 9.83 15.76 -0.44
C PRO A 6 10.30 15.17 0.92
N LEU A 7 11.48 15.57 1.42
CA LEU A 7 12.03 15.01 2.66
C LEU A 7 11.34 15.52 3.93
N LEU A 8 10.73 16.70 3.89
CA LEU A 8 10.05 17.30 5.05
C LEU A 8 8.67 16.69 5.33
N VAL A 9 7.99 16.15 4.32
CA VAL A 9 6.67 15.51 4.49
C VAL A 9 6.80 14.15 5.21
N GLY A 10 7.90 13.44 5.00
CA GLY A 10 8.16 12.16 5.66
C GLY A 10 8.42 12.27 7.17
N ILE A 11 9.02 13.37 7.62
CA ILE A 11 9.40 13.55 9.02
C ILE A 11 8.19 13.92 9.90
N THR A 12 7.22 14.67 9.35
CA THR A 12 6.00 15.00 10.11
C THR A 12 5.06 13.83 10.32
N ALA A 13 5.06 12.83 9.43
CA ALA A 13 4.27 11.62 9.58
C ALA A 13 4.77 10.71 10.72
N LEU A 14 6.07 10.71 11.02
CA LEU A 14 6.64 9.95 12.13
C LEU A 14 6.24 10.49 13.52
N TRP A 15 5.97 11.79 13.62
CA TRP A 15 5.56 12.40 14.91
C TRP A 15 4.10 12.11 15.27
N ALA A 16 3.24 11.88 14.27
CA ALA A 16 1.84 11.49 14.51
C ALA A 16 1.69 10.04 15.00
N ALA A 17 2.66 9.18 14.72
CA ALA A 17 2.65 7.77 15.15
C ALA A 17 2.97 7.61 16.66
N SER A 18 3.57 8.62 17.31
CA SER A 18 3.98 8.54 18.72
C SER A 18 2.82 8.60 19.73
N THR A 19 1.59 8.90 19.30
CA THR A 19 0.39 8.94 20.14
C THR A 19 -0.54 7.74 19.92
N ALA A 20 -0.28 6.90 18.93
CA ALA A 20 -1.05 5.69 18.69
C ALA A 20 -0.53 4.56 19.58
N GLN A 21 -1.34 4.12 20.55
CA GLN A 21 -1.00 3.00 21.45
C GLN A 21 -0.95 1.63 20.74
N ALA A 22 -1.27 1.58 19.47
CA ALA A 22 -1.13 0.43 18.60
C ALA A 22 -1.08 0.91 17.14
N GLY A 23 -0.12 0.44 16.38
CA GLY A 23 0.04 0.87 15.00
C GLY A 23 0.99 -0.04 14.24
N SER A 24 1.16 0.23 12.94
CA SER A 24 2.18 -0.44 12.13
C SER A 24 2.84 0.53 11.17
N PHE A 25 4.11 0.29 10.93
CA PHE A 25 4.94 0.93 9.93
C PHE A 25 5.46 -0.14 8.97
N ASP A 26 5.23 0.01 7.68
CA ASP A 26 5.68 -0.91 6.64
C ASP A 26 6.59 -0.18 5.67
N LEU A 27 7.80 -0.69 5.49
CA LEU A 27 8.77 -0.26 4.49
C LEU A 27 8.93 -1.36 3.45
N ASN A 28 8.74 -1.00 2.20
CA ASN A 28 8.81 -1.88 1.05
C ASN A 28 9.82 -1.36 0.04
N LEU A 29 10.72 -2.21 -0.40
CA LEU A 29 11.76 -1.91 -1.38
C LEU A 29 11.67 -2.90 -2.53
N GLY A 30 11.40 -2.40 -3.72
CA GLY A 30 11.43 -3.13 -4.98
C GLY A 30 12.63 -2.74 -5.83
N ASP A 31 12.76 -3.35 -7.00
CA ASP A 31 13.85 -3.04 -7.95
C ASP A 31 13.80 -1.58 -8.41
N ASN A 32 12.60 -1.04 -8.62
CA ASN A 32 12.37 0.31 -9.14
C ASN A 32 11.33 1.08 -8.30
N ALA A 33 11.03 0.63 -7.09
CA ALA A 33 10.00 1.24 -6.29
C ALA A 33 10.30 1.21 -4.80
N ILE A 34 9.91 2.25 -4.11
CA ILE A 34 9.88 2.34 -2.64
C ILE A 34 8.47 2.68 -2.18
N GLU A 35 8.01 1.99 -1.15
CA GLU A 35 6.70 2.26 -0.54
C GLU A 35 6.83 2.35 0.97
N LEU A 36 6.18 3.34 1.55
CA LEU A 36 6.03 3.54 2.98
C LEU A 36 4.55 3.52 3.33
N ASN A 37 4.18 2.73 4.33
CA ASN A 37 2.81 2.66 4.82
C ASN A 37 2.78 2.82 6.34
N LEU A 38 1.75 3.51 6.82
CA LEU A 38 1.39 3.63 8.22
C LEU A 38 -0.05 3.15 8.39
N ALA A 39 -0.33 2.42 9.46
CA ALA A 39 -1.69 2.08 9.83
C ALA A 39 -1.87 2.12 11.34
N ALA A 40 -3.07 2.46 11.78
CA ALA A 40 -3.44 2.48 13.19
C ALA A 40 -4.89 2.01 13.37
N PRO A 41 -5.20 1.21 14.39
CA PRO A 41 -6.56 0.92 14.78
C PRO A 41 -7.21 2.18 15.36
N ILE A 42 -8.45 2.44 14.99
CA ILE A 42 -9.26 3.55 15.53
C ILE A 42 -10.45 3.06 16.33
N ALA A 43 -10.84 1.80 16.13
CA ALA A 43 -11.85 1.09 16.90
C ALA A 43 -11.60 -0.42 16.77
N GLU A 44 -12.33 -1.23 17.56
CA GLU A 44 -12.28 -2.67 17.42
C GLU A 44 -12.68 -3.09 15.99
N GLY A 45 -11.82 -3.84 15.32
CA GLY A 45 -12.04 -4.28 13.95
C GLY A 45 -11.98 -3.17 12.88
N ILE A 46 -11.57 -1.94 13.21
CA ILE A 46 -11.44 -0.85 12.23
C ILE A 46 -10.06 -0.21 12.32
N ALA A 47 -9.37 -0.14 11.19
CA ALA A 47 -8.08 0.53 11.05
C ALA A 47 -8.11 1.60 9.96
N ILE A 48 -7.34 2.66 10.16
CA ILE A 48 -7.01 3.63 9.12
C ILE A 48 -5.56 3.47 8.72
N GLY A 49 -5.23 3.86 7.50
CA GLY A 49 -3.86 3.84 7.01
C GLY A 49 -3.62 4.93 5.99
N ALA A 50 -2.35 5.26 5.82
CA ALA A 50 -1.88 6.13 4.77
C ALA A 50 -0.52 5.63 4.26
N GLY A 51 -0.21 5.93 3.02
CA GLY A 51 1.07 5.54 2.46
C GLY A 51 1.43 6.30 1.22
N VAL A 52 2.70 6.19 0.86
CA VAL A 52 3.27 6.73 -0.36
C VAL A 52 4.08 5.64 -1.06
N LEU A 53 3.87 5.52 -2.35
CA LEU A 53 4.66 4.68 -3.25
C LEU A 53 5.26 5.57 -4.32
N HIS A 54 6.56 5.42 -4.51
CA HIS A 54 7.28 6.02 -5.64
C HIS A 54 7.87 4.89 -6.48
N SER A 55 7.65 4.94 -7.79
CA SER A 55 8.11 3.94 -8.75
C SER A 55 8.72 4.62 -9.96
N GLU A 56 9.88 4.10 -10.38
CA GLU A 56 10.60 4.48 -11.60
C GLU A 56 10.56 3.34 -12.64
N TYR A 57 9.53 2.50 -12.61
CA TYR A 57 9.47 1.27 -13.41
C TYR A 57 9.59 1.50 -14.92
N ARG A 58 8.94 2.52 -15.45
CA ARG A 58 9.04 2.96 -16.86
C ARG A 58 9.13 4.46 -16.98
N GLU A 59 8.41 5.14 -16.13
CA GLU A 59 8.36 6.59 -15.95
C GLU A 59 8.09 6.87 -14.49
N ASP A 60 8.41 8.08 -14.04
CA ASP A 60 8.23 8.47 -12.65
C ASP A 60 6.75 8.50 -12.29
N ALA A 61 6.39 7.70 -11.30
CA ALA A 61 5.05 7.64 -10.76
C ALA A 61 5.08 7.72 -9.23
N THR A 62 4.37 8.68 -8.68
CA THR A 62 4.15 8.77 -7.23
C THR A 62 2.68 8.57 -6.93
N MET A 63 2.38 7.63 -6.06
CA MET A 63 1.04 7.34 -5.55
C MET A 63 0.98 7.67 -4.06
N LEU A 64 0.09 8.56 -3.68
CA LEU A 64 -0.31 8.78 -2.30
C LEU A 64 -1.65 8.10 -2.05
N HIS A 65 -1.81 7.45 -0.90
CA HIS A 65 -3.09 6.85 -0.56
C HIS A 65 -3.45 7.01 0.92
N GLY A 66 -4.76 7.03 1.18
CA GLY A 66 -5.37 6.92 2.50
C GLY A 66 -6.44 5.84 2.48
N GLN A 67 -6.62 5.09 3.56
CA GLN A 67 -7.57 3.98 3.59
C GLN A 67 -8.27 3.85 4.93
N ILE A 68 -9.47 3.28 4.88
CA ILE A 68 -10.20 2.77 6.04
C ILE A 68 -10.56 1.31 5.77
N MET A 69 -10.26 0.44 6.73
CA MET A 69 -10.37 -0.99 6.59
C MET A 69 -11.12 -1.61 7.77
N GLY A 70 -12.09 -2.48 7.49
CA GLY A 70 -12.54 -3.48 8.44
C GLY A 70 -11.50 -4.60 8.51
N VAL A 71 -10.96 -4.87 9.68
CA VAL A 71 -9.84 -5.82 9.84
C VAL A 71 -10.17 -6.89 10.87
N GLU A 72 -9.76 -8.12 10.57
CA GLU A 72 -9.82 -9.24 11.50
C GLU A 72 -8.48 -9.98 11.48
N ARG A 73 -7.91 -10.17 12.66
CA ARG A 73 -6.67 -10.89 12.84
C ARG A 73 -6.80 -11.94 13.92
N ASN A 74 -6.45 -13.15 13.58
CA ASN A 74 -6.39 -14.27 14.52
C ASN A 74 -5.17 -15.16 14.23
N ARG A 75 -5.02 -16.27 14.96
CA ARG A 75 -3.88 -17.19 14.80
C ARG A 75 -3.81 -17.91 13.45
N ARG A 76 -4.88 -17.87 12.65
CA ARG A 76 -4.96 -18.59 11.37
C ARG A 76 -4.92 -17.64 10.18
N MET A 77 -5.44 -16.44 10.34
CA MET A 77 -5.58 -15.49 9.24
C MET A 77 -5.50 -14.06 9.71
N ASP A 78 -5.15 -13.19 8.77
CA ASP A 78 -5.10 -11.73 8.90
C ASP A 78 -5.76 -11.18 7.63
N ILE A 79 -6.97 -10.63 7.76
CA ILE A 79 -7.78 -10.18 6.64
C ILE A 79 -8.24 -8.74 6.85
N GLY A 80 -8.40 -8.02 5.76
CA GLY A 80 -8.95 -6.68 5.79
C GLY A 80 -9.67 -6.36 4.50
N VAL A 81 -10.81 -5.68 4.61
CA VAL A 81 -11.57 -5.17 3.46
C VAL A 81 -11.96 -3.72 3.71
N GLY A 82 -11.98 -2.91 2.67
CA GLY A 82 -12.32 -1.50 2.87
C GLY A 82 -12.20 -0.63 1.64
N ALA A 83 -12.16 0.67 1.90
CA ALA A 83 -12.02 1.69 0.88
C ALA A 83 -10.64 2.37 0.97
N ARG A 84 -10.09 2.70 -0.19
CA ARG A 84 -8.82 3.40 -0.35
C ARG A 84 -9.02 4.57 -1.29
N TRP A 85 -8.74 5.77 -0.81
CA TRP A 85 -8.52 6.92 -1.67
C TRP A 85 -7.08 6.90 -2.17
N THR A 86 -6.89 7.18 -3.45
CA THR A 86 -5.58 7.16 -4.10
C THR A 86 -5.42 8.41 -4.94
N GLN A 87 -4.25 9.04 -4.89
CA GLN A 87 -3.86 10.16 -5.74
C GLN A 87 -2.57 9.79 -6.47
N PHE A 88 -2.61 9.85 -7.79
CA PHE A 88 -1.47 9.64 -8.68
C PHE A 88 -0.90 10.99 -9.15
N ASN A 89 0.42 11.06 -9.18
CA ASN A 89 1.19 12.08 -9.87
C ASN A 89 2.19 11.35 -10.76
N THR A 90 1.97 11.41 -12.06
CA THR A 90 2.75 10.70 -13.06
C THR A 90 3.03 11.61 -14.25
N ASP A 91 3.99 11.24 -15.08
CA ASP A 91 4.27 11.92 -16.34
C ASP A 91 3.12 11.81 -17.36
N TYR A 92 2.24 10.80 -17.18
CA TYR A 92 1.03 10.63 -18.02
C TYR A 92 -0.13 11.54 -17.60
N GLY A 93 -0.14 12.00 -16.35
CA GLY A 93 -1.20 12.86 -15.82
C GLY A 93 -1.37 12.73 -14.32
N ASN A 94 -2.19 13.60 -13.79
CA ASN A 94 -2.54 13.64 -12.38
C ASN A 94 -4.02 13.32 -12.23
N GLY A 95 -4.32 12.47 -11.29
CA GLY A 95 -5.71 12.12 -10.99
C GLY A 95 -5.78 11.24 -9.75
N GLY A 96 -6.96 11.08 -9.24
CA GLY A 96 -7.19 10.26 -8.06
C GLY A 96 -8.57 9.65 -8.05
N GLY A 97 -8.82 8.79 -7.08
CA GLY A 97 -10.14 8.17 -6.97
C GLY A 97 -10.32 7.36 -5.69
N LEU A 98 -11.54 6.93 -5.49
CA LEU A 98 -11.92 6.07 -4.37
C LEU A 98 -12.09 4.64 -4.88
N GLY A 99 -11.23 3.74 -4.41
CA GLY A 99 -11.26 2.32 -4.73
C GLY A 99 -11.76 1.48 -3.58
N LEU A 100 -12.14 0.26 -3.90
CA LEU A 100 -12.48 -0.80 -2.95
C LEU A 100 -11.49 -1.94 -3.07
N GLY A 101 -11.23 -2.62 -1.97
CA GLY A 101 -10.29 -3.74 -1.96
C GLY A 101 -10.02 -4.29 -0.59
N GLY A 102 -8.90 -5.00 -0.48
CA GLY A 102 -8.52 -5.60 0.78
C GLY A 102 -7.27 -6.45 0.67
N TYR A 103 -7.00 -7.15 1.75
CA TYR A 103 -5.91 -8.13 1.84
C TYR A 103 -6.36 -9.38 2.59
N GLY A 104 -5.65 -10.47 2.36
CA GLY A 104 -5.86 -11.72 3.08
C GLY A 104 -4.58 -12.53 3.15
N TYR A 105 -4.22 -12.94 4.37
CA TYR A 105 -3.06 -13.79 4.65
C TYR A 105 -3.48 -14.97 5.52
N VAL A 106 -2.95 -16.14 5.22
CA VAL A 106 -3.19 -17.37 5.98
C VAL A 106 -1.86 -17.84 6.55
N TYR A 107 -1.84 -18.12 7.85
CA TYR A 107 -0.69 -18.70 8.55
C TYR A 107 -0.60 -20.20 8.28
N LEU A 108 0.60 -20.69 7.99
CA LEU A 108 0.80 -22.11 7.68
C LEU A 108 0.69 -22.95 8.96
N PRO A 109 -0.12 -24.02 8.99
CA PRO A 109 -0.30 -24.84 10.19
C PRO A 109 0.99 -25.45 10.74
N ASN A 110 1.90 -25.84 9.84
CA ASN A 110 3.18 -26.46 10.20
C ASN A 110 4.33 -25.46 10.37
N ALA A 111 4.09 -24.18 10.10
CA ALA A 111 5.06 -23.11 10.24
C ALA A 111 4.31 -21.81 10.62
N PRO A 112 3.84 -21.68 11.88
CA PRO A 112 2.96 -20.59 12.30
C PRO A 112 3.61 -19.20 12.24
N ALA A 113 4.92 -19.12 12.09
CA ALA A 113 5.63 -17.87 11.82
C ALA A 113 5.56 -17.46 10.33
N VAL A 114 5.09 -18.34 9.43
CA VAL A 114 5.00 -18.04 7.99
C VAL A 114 3.55 -17.83 7.62
N SER A 115 3.27 -16.74 6.91
CA SER A 115 1.97 -16.52 6.28
C SER A 115 2.13 -16.23 4.79
N VAL A 116 1.15 -16.66 4.02
CA VAL A 116 1.06 -16.41 2.58
C VAL A 116 -0.27 -15.76 2.25
N GLY A 117 -0.27 -14.86 1.29
CA GLY A 117 -1.49 -14.18 0.91
C GLY A 117 -1.25 -13.08 -0.11
N GLY A 118 -2.24 -12.21 -0.23
CA GLY A 118 -2.18 -11.11 -1.18
C GLY A 118 -3.11 -9.99 -0.81
N TYR A 119 -3.07 -8.98 -1.65
CA TYR A 119 -3.91 -7.78 -1.54
C TYR A 119 -4.31 -7.29 -2.92
N GLY A 120 -5.41 -6.55 -2.97
CA GLY A 120 -5.84 -5.91 -4.20
C GLY A 120 -6.80 -4.78 -3.94
N PHE A 121 -6.72 -3.74 -4.79
CA PHE A 121 -7.60 -2.58 -4.80
C PHE A 121 -7.96 -2.23 -6.23
N PHE A 122 -9.22 -1.89 -6.44
CA PHE A 122 -9.74 -1.44 -7.72
C PHE A 122 -10.46 -0.12 -7.54
N THR A 123 -10.12 0.86 -8.37
CA THR A 123 -10.77 2.17 -8.42
C THR A 123 -11.50 2.26 -9.75
N PRO A 124 -12.84 2.20 -9.76
CA PRO A 124 -13.63 2.28 -10.99
C PRO A 124 -13.70 3.71 -11.53
N SER A 125 -13.90 3.87 -12.82
CA SER A 125 -13.98 5.16 -13.52
C SER A 125 -15.04 6.11 -12.95
N VAL A 126 -16.14 5.58 -12.42
CA VAL A 126 -17.20 6.39 -11.79
C VAL A 126 -16.79 7.06 -10.48
N ALA A 127 -15.67 6.61 -9.88
CA ALA A 127 -15.19 7.11 -8.59
C ALA A 127 -13.83 7.82 -8.72
N THR A 128 -13.44 8.19 -9.93
CA THR A 128 -12.19 8.87 -10.24
C THR A 128 -12.37 10.37 -10.49
N SER A 129 -11.28 11.09 -10.47
CA SER A 129 -11.21 12.52 -10.74
C SER A 129 -9.88 12.88 -11.40
N GLY A 130 -9.84 14.06 -12.03
CA GLY A 130 -8.67 14.49 -12.80
C GLY A 130 -8.59 13.74 -14.13
N LYS A 131 -7.41 13.27 -14.49
CA LYS A 131 -7.17 12.49 -15.72
C LYS A 131 -7.20 10.97 -15.51
N LEU A 132 -7.40 10.48 -14.29
CA LEU A 132 -7.50 9.07 -13.99
C LEU A 132 -8.86 8.54 -14.44
N ASP A 133 -8.87 7.49 -15.26
CA ASP A 133 -10.09 6.77 -15.65
C ASP A 133 -10.33 5.57 -14.72
N ASP A 134 -9.36 4.68 -14.57
CA ASP A 134 -9.42 3.62 -13.57
C ASP A 134 -8.03 3.25 -13.04
N SER A 135 -7.98 2.47 -11.96
CA SER A 135 -6.73 1.88 -11.49
C SER A 135 -6.93 0.54 -10.82
N PHE A 136 -5.94 -0.31 -10.98
CA PHE A 136 -5.88 -1.63 -10.37
C PHE A 136 -4.50 -1.87 -9.74
N LEU A 137 -4.50 -2.25 -8.47
CA LEU A 137 -3.35 -2.65 -7.70
C LEU A 137 -3.57 -4.05 -7.15
N ALA A 138 -2.64 -4.96 -7.41
CA ALA A 138 -2.65 -6.29 -6.79
C ALA A 138 -1.24 -6.75 -6.46
N GLY A 139 -1.13 -7.58 -5.43
CA GLY A 139 0.13 -8.20 -5.04
C GLY A 139 -0.06 -9.46 -4.22
N ALA A 140 1.00 -10.25 -4.17
CA ALA A 140 1.09 -11.43 -3.33
C ALA A 140 2.37 -11.33 -2.48
N ARG A 141 2.31 -11.84 -1.25
CA ARG A 141 3.44 -11.81 -0.31
C ARG A 141 3.56 -13.14 0.45
N VAL A 142 4.79 -13.51 0.75
CA VAL A 142 5.14 -14.48 1.78
C VAL A 142 5.80 -13.71 2.91
N ARG A 143 5.23 -13.79 4.12
CA ARG A 143 5.71 -13.08 5.32
C ARG A 143 6.28 -14.07 6.31
N TYR A 144 7.29 -13.64 7.07
CA TYR A 144 7.88 -14.35 8.19
C TYR A 144 7.91 -13.46 9.43
N ASP A 145 7.21 -13.87 10.48
CA ASP A 145 7.18 -13.18 11.76
C ASP A 145 8.47 -13.52 12.54
N PHE A 146 9.43 -12.59 12.60
CA PHE A 146 10.66 -12.71 13.41
C PHE A 146 10.34 -12.60 14.90
N THR A 147 9.44 -11.69 15.22
CA THR A 147 8.90 -11.45 16.57
C THR A 147 7.40 -11.13 16.47
N PRO A 148 6.66 -11.05 17.58
CA PRO A 148 5.26 -10.60 17.56
C PRO A 148 5.07 -9.18 16.97
N THR A 149 6.13 -8.37 16.95
CA THR A 149 6.11 -6.96 16.54
C THR A 149 6.89 -6.68 15.25
N VAL A 150 7.63 -7.65 14.72
CA VAL A 150 8.46 -7.47 13.52
C VAL A 150 8.25 -8.63 12.57
N ASP A 151 7.83 -8.35 11.37
CA ASP A 151 7.82 -9.31 10.27
C ASP A 151 8.56 -8.77 9.04
N GLY A 152 9.17 -9.67 8.31
CA GLY A 152 9.73 -9.40 7.01
C GLY A 152 8.98 -10.18 5.94
N TYR A 153 9.05 -9.71 4.71
CA TYR A 153 8.39 -10.38 3.60
C TYR A 153 9.11 -10.21 2.26
N VAL A 154 8.81 -11.12 1.38
CA VAL A 154 9.06 -11.02 -0.05
C VAL A 154 7.73 -11.08 -0.78
N GLY A 155 7.58 -10.30 -1.83
CA GLY A 155 6.36 -10.25 -2.58
C GLY A 155 6.54 -9.81 -4.03
N TYR A 156 5.42 -9.83 -4.72
CA TYR A 156 5.27 -9.32 -6.08
C TYR A 156 4.10 -8.37 -6.11
N ARG A 157 4.25 -7.25 -6.82
CA ARG A 157 3.21 -6.26 -7.01
C ARG A 157 3.07 -5.88 -8.48
N ARG A 158 1.83 -5.67 -8.89
CA ARG A 158 1.49 -5.06 -10.17
C ARG A 158 0.50 -3.93 -9.94
N MET A 159 0.80 -2.77 -10.52
CA MET A 159 -0.05 -1.58 -10.47
C MET A 159 -0.26 -1.07 -11.89
N THR A 160 -1.52 -0.87 -12.25
CA THR A 160 -1.93 -0.29 -13.54
C THR A 160 -2.86 0.87 -13.30
N ALA A 161 -2.82 1.86 -14.18
CA ALA A 161 -3.76 2.96 -14.22
C ALA A 161 -4.05 3.36 -15.67
N ASP A 162 -5.28 3.71 -15.93
CA ASP A 162 -5.74 4.26 -17.20
C ASP A 162 -5.97 5.76 -17.06
N PHE A 163 -5.56 6.52 -18.07
CA PHE A 163 -5.71 7.97 -18.10
C PHE A 163 -6.44 8.39 -19.36
N ASP A 164 -7.36 9.34 -19.28
CA ASP A 164 -8.26 9.81 -20.35
C ASP A 164 -7.58 10.10 -21.69
N ASP A 165 -6.35 10.61 -21.64
CA ASP A 165 -5.57 10.98 -22.83
C ASP A 165 -4.84 9.77 -23.47
N GLN A 166 -4.94 8.57 -22.90
CA GLN A 166 -4.19 7.38 -23.33
C GLN A 166 -5.12 6.27 -23.83
N ARG A 167 -4.78 5.68 -24.98
CA ARG A 167 -5.58 4.58 -25.57
C ARG A 167 -5.38 3.22 -24.92
N SER A 168 -4.52 3.10 -23.92
CA SER A 168 -4.18 1.82 -23.27
C SER A 168 -3.75 1.99 -21.84
N SER A 169 -4.10 1.01 -21.01
CA SER A 169 -3.66 0.88 -19.63
C SER A 169 -2.15 1.00 -19.47
N ARG A 170 -1.70 1.77 -18.51
CA ARG A 170 -0.29 1.97 -18.17
C ARG A 170 0.08 1.16 -16.94
N THR A 171 1.13 0.37 -17.07
CA THR A 171 1.72 -0.32 -15.92
C THR A 171 2.67 0.65 -15.23
N LEU A 172 2.30 1.08 -14.02
CA LEU A 172 3.05 2.03 -13.19
C LEU A 172 4.08 1.32 -12.30
N ASP A 173 3.80 0.06 -11.92
CA ASP A 173 4.74 -0.79 -11.20
C ASP A 173 4.50 -2.27 -11.54
N ASN A 174 5.57 -3.02 -11.65
CA ASN A 174 5.55 -4.45 -11.91
C ASN A 174 6.86 -5.06 -11.40
N SER A 175 6.94 -5.26 -10.09
CA SER A 175 8.20 -5.56 -9.41
C SER A 175 8.08 -6.64 -8.36
N VAL A 176 9.16 -7.36 -8.16
CA VAL A 176 9.42 -8.12 -6.93
C VAL A 176 9.93 -7.14 -5.88
N HIS A 177 9.51 -7.33 -4.63
CA HIS A 177 9.90 -6.46 -3.55
C HIS A 177 10.16 -7.23 -2.26
N VAL A 178 10.97 -6.66 -1.40
CA VAL A 178 11.17 -7.10 -0.02
C VAL A 178 10.73 -6.00 0.94
N GLY A 179 10.32 -6.36 2.12
CA GLY A 179 9.91 -5.35 3.09
C GLY A 179 9.94 -5.83 4.52
N VAL A 180 9.79 -4.87 5.40
CA VAL A 180 9.73 -5.06 6.86
C VAL A 180 8.53 -4.29 7.40
N ASN A 181 7.78 -4.94 8.25
CA ASN A 181 6.66 -4.34 8.96
C ASN A 181 6.96 -4.35 10.47
N LEU A 182 6.83 -3.19 11.09
CA LEU A 182 6.98 -2.97 12.52
C LEU A 182 5.60 -2.66 13.11
N ARG A 183 5.21 -3.41 14.17
CA ARG A 183 3.97 -3.20 14.93
C ARG A 183 4.32 -2.69 16.33
N PHE A 184 3.58 -1.73 16.83
CA PHE A 184 3.81 -1.12 18.15
C PHE A 184 2.49 -0.74 18.83
#